data_8b64b42f6c78221999042071b01e5284
#
_entry.id   8b64b42f6c78221999042071b01e5284
#
_cell.length_a   1.000
_cell.length_b   1.000
_cell.length_c   1.000
_cell.angle_alpha   90.00
_cell.angle_beta   90.00
_cell.angle_gamma   90.00
#
_symmetry.space_group_name_H-M   'P 1'
#
loop_
_entity.id
_entity.type
_entity.pdbx_description
1 polymer ?
#
loop_
_entity_poly.entity_id
_entity_poly.type
_entity_poly.pdbx_seq_one_letter_code
_entity_poly.pdbx_strand_id
1 'polypeptide(L)'
;MNAREIRKLKNKFILIALISIFAAMLFIGLAVNITTLLITRGSVNRVLDVMVENWDSDYEDYDKYKGDVPSAADIFAPEFEYNQFFLFIFDAENKLVEGKSSVQNKKYISAVSEVADEILTKRGGTGHEKNFFYKRAKIDNQTIVAMLEGSAILASEYRMFYITLALGFFGLLITFFLVRHFSEAAIRPEIEASMRQKEFITNASHELKTPLAVIRANTEMQEVLSGENEWTQSTLRQVDHLNGLIQNLVMITKSQEKENKSELSSINVSKAVNESIDPYELLASQTGRTIERNITPDIMLTADESKIRQLATILIDNAIKYCDEGGKIRVFLENQKSGFKSGGIRLTVSNDYADGATTDYSRFFDRFYREDQSHNQDKGGYGIGLSIAESITRQYRGSIDAKWENGMISFICIMK
;
A
#
# COMPACT_ATOMS: atom_id res chain seq x y z
N MET A 1 2.95 -8.88 -19.63
CA MET A 1 3.24 -7.75 -18.71
C MET A 1 4.12 -6.76 -19.44
N ASN A 2 3.79 -5.49 -19.35
CA ASN A 2 4.40 -4.41 -20.11
C ASN A 2 5.71 -3.94 -19.44
N ALA A 3 6.68 -3.42 -20.19
CA ALA A 3 7.90 -2.81 -19.63
C ALA A 3 7.57 -1.74 -18.56
N ARG A 4 6.46 -1.01 -18.73
CA ARG A 4 5.98 -0.01 -17.78
C ARG A 4 5.41 -0.65 -16.49
N GLU A 5 4.71 -1.77 -16.60
CA GLU A 5 4.18 -2.53 -15.45
C GLU A 5 5.29 -3.23 -14.68
N ILE A 6 6.24 -3.84 -15.39
CA ILE A 6 7.44 -4.42 -14.79
C ILE A 6 8.19 -3.35 -13.99
N ARG A 7 8.35 -2.15 -14.57
CA ARG A 7 9.00 -1.03 -13.88
C ARG A 7 8.22 -0.55 -12.67
N LYS A 8 6.89 -0.51 -12.75
CA LYS A 8 6.02 -0.15 -11.61
C LYS A 8 6.11 -1.20 -10.50
N LEU A 9 6.07 -2.49 -10.84
CA LEU A 9 6.19 -3.59 -9.88
C LEU A 9 7.56 -3.56 -9.20
N LYS A 10 8.64 -3.39 -9.98
CA LYS A 10 10.02 -3.23 -9.49
C LYS A 10 10.12 -2.06 -8.50
N ASN A 11 9.61 -0.88 -8.88
CA ASN A 11 9.65 0.31 -8.02
C ASN A 11 8.81 0.12 -6.73
N LYS A 12 7.65 -0.52 -6.83
CA LYS A 12 6.82 -0.84 -5.67
C LYS A 12 7.53 -1.81 -4.70
N PHE A 13 8.18 -2.84 -5.25
CA PHE A 13 8.96 -3.79 -4.47
C PHE A 13 10.13 -3.11 -3.75
N ILE A 14 10.92 -2.27 -4.48
CA ILE A 14 12.02 -1.49 -3.92
C ILE A 14 11.50 -0.57 -2.81
N LEU A 15 10.40 0.14 -3.04
CA LEU A 15 9.82 1.07 -2.06
C LEU A 15 9.39 0.36 -0.77
N ILE A 16 8.68 -0.78 -0.89
CA ILE A 16 8.23 -1.55 0.28
C ILE A 16 9.43 -2.07 1.08
N ALA A 17 10.44 -2.61 0.40
CA ALA A 17 11.65 -3.10 1.06
C ALA A 17 12.39 -1.97 1.80
N LEU A 18 12.55 -0.81 1.17
CA LEU A 18 13.20 0.35 1.78
C LEU A 18 12.43 0.89 2.99
N ILE A 19 11.10 1.00 2.90
CA ILE A 19 10.27 1.45 4.02
C ILE A 19 10.38 0.48 5.20
N SER A 20 10.32 -0.83 4.94
CA SER A 20 10.42 -1.86 6.00
C SER A 20 11.77 -1.79 6.73
N ILE A 21 12.86 -1.67 5.98
CA ILE A 21 14.21 -1.59 6.57
C ILE A 21 14.42 -0.25 7.27
N PHE A 22 13.91 0.86 6.70
CA PHE A 22 13.96 2.17 7.35
C PHE A 22 13.24 2.14 8.71
N ALA A 23 12.04 1.55 8.77
CA ALA A 23 11.28 1.42 10.02
C ALA A 23 12.04 0.59 11.07
N ALA A 24 12.66 -0.53 10.66
CA ALA A 24 13.47 -1.35 11.54
C ALA A 24 14.72 -0.60 12.05
N MET A 25 15.44 0.09 11.17
CA MET A 25 16.62 0.88 11.55
C MET A 25 16.25 2.05 12.46
N LEU A 26 15.14 2.73 12.20
CA LEU A 26 14.62 3.80 13.04
C LEU A 26 14.32 3.28 14.46
N PHE A 27 13.63 2.13 14.54
CA PHE A 27 13.31 1.52 15.82
C PHE A 27 14.56 1.15 16.61
N ILE A 28 15.54 0.49 15.98
CA ILE A 28 16.81 0.11 16.62
C ILE A 28 17.57 1.37 17.03
N GLY A 29 17.68 2.37 16.16
CA GLY A 29 18.38 3.61 16.46
C GLY A 29 17.76 4.37 17.64
N LEU A 30 16.44 4.46 17.70
CA LEU A 30 15.73 5.05 18.83
C LEU A 30 15.96 4.24 20.12
N ALA A 31 15.83 2.91 20.05
CA ALA A 31 16.03 2.04 21.21
C ALA A 31 17.44 2.20 21.80
N VAL A 32 18.48 2.19 20.95
CA VAL A 32 19.88 2.36 21.40
C VAL A 32 20.07 3.74 22.03
N ASN A 33 19.65 4.83 21.38
CA ASN A 33 19.87 6.17 21.90
C ASN A 33 19.07 6.45 23.19
N ILE A 34 17.81 5.99 23.27
CA ILE A 34 17.00 6.13 24.49
C ILE A 34 17.61 5.31 25.63
N THR A 35 18.03 4.07 25.37
CA THR A 35 18.64 3.22 26.41
C THR A 35 19.95 3.84 26.92
N THR A 36 20.81 4.33 26.03
CA THR A 36 22.05 5.03 26.40
C THR A 36 21.74 6.24 27.27
N LEU A 37 20.78 7.08 26.85
CA LEU A 37 20.39 8.27 27.61
C LEU A 37 19.85 7.93 29.01
N LEU A 38 19.02 6.88 29.13
CA LEU A 38 18.48 6.45 30.42
C LEU A 38 19.58 5.90 31.35
N ILE A 39 20.49 5.09 30.82
CA ILE A 39 21.64 4.55 31.59
C ILE A 39 22.55 5.70 32.07
N THR A 40 22.92 6.60 31.17
CA THR A 40 23.79 7.74 31.48
C THR A 40 23.17 8.62 32.55
N ARG A 41 21.90 9.02 32.40
CA ARG A 41 21.18 9.82 33.41
C ARG A 41 21.05 9.10 34.75
N GLY A 42 20.76 7.80 34.73
CA GLY A 42 20.69 6.97 35.92
C GLY A 42 22.04 6.93 36.67
N SER A 43 23.15 6.82 35.93
CA SER A 43 24.51 6.83 36.50
C SER A 43 24.89 8.21 37.07
N VAL A 44 24.62 9.30 36.34
CA VAL A 44 24.84 10.67 36.82
C VAL A 44 24.06 10.93 38.13
N ASN A 45 22.77 10.58 38.16
CA ASN A 45 21.99 10.79 39.38
C ASN A 45 22.50 10.01 40.56
N ARG A 46 22.96 8.79 40.34
CA ARG A 46 23.55 7.96 41.40
C ARG A 46 24.82 8.55 41.97
N VAL A 47 25.73 9.07 41.11
CA VAL A 47 26.93 9.80 41.58
C VAL A 47 26.56 11.02 42.41
N LEU A 48 25.58 11.81 41.93
CA LEU A 48 25.09 12.99 42.66
C LEU A 48 24.40 12.61 43.97
N ASP A 49 23.74 11.46 44.06
CA ASP A 49 23.15 10.93 45.29
C ASP A 49 24.23 10.60 46.33
N VAL A 50 25.24 9.87 45.91
CA VAL A 50 26.40 9.53 46.80
C VAL A 50 27.10 10.80 47.29
N MET A 51 27.29 11.81 46.42
CA MET A 51 27.88 13.09 46.81
C MET A 51 27.06 13.82 47.89
N VAL A 52 25.72 13.82 47.74
CA VAL A 52 24.84 14.45 48.71
C VAL A 52 24.79 13.67 50.03
N GLU A 53 24.77 12.35 49.97
CA GLU A 53 24.76 11.48 51.18
C GLU A 53 26.02 11.61 52.01
N ASN A 54 27.18 11.83 51.37
CA ASN A 54 28.49 11.96 52.03
C ASN A 54 29.01 13.40 52.04
N TRP A 55 28.13 14.38 52.12
CA TRP A 55 28.48 15.80 52.01
C TRP A 55 29.46 16.33 53.08
N ASP A 56 29.49 15.74 54.26
CA ASP A 56 30.33 16.07 55.39
C ASP A 56 31.69 15.36 55.42
N SER A 57 31.86 14.38 54.51
CA SER A 57 33.09 13.61 54.39
C SER A 57 34.23 14.42 53.76
N ASP A 58 35.48 14.12 54.10
CA ASP A 58 36.63 14.74 53.44
C ASP A 58 36.79 14.28 52.00
N TYR A 59 37.34 15.16 51.17
CA TYR A 59 37.43 14.95 49.72
C TYR A 59 38.17 13.68 49.30
N GLU A 60 39.19 13.23 50.10
CA GLU A 60 39.94 12.00 49.86
C GLU A 60 39.06 10.73 49.84
N ASP A 61 37.92 10.76 50.54
CA ASP A 61 36.97 9.65 50.55
C ASP A 61 36.14 9.53 49.24
N TYR A 62 35.95 10.61 48.47
CA TYR A 62 35.21 10.54 47.21
C TYR A 62 35.94 9.70 46.14
N ASP A 63 37.26 9.63 46.15
CA ASP A 63 38.04 8.74 45.26
C ASP A 63 37.83 7.25 45.61
N LYS A 64 37.47 6.95 46.86
CA LYS A 64 37.21 5.62 47.37
C LYS A 64 35.84 5.08 46.88
N TYR A 65 34.86 5.97 46.68
CA TYR A 65 33.54 5.61 46.18
C TYR A 65 33.46 5.46 44.66
N LYS A 66 34.50 5.83 43.91
CA LYS A 66 34.63 5.53 42.48
C LYS A 66 34.56 4.03 42.18
N GLY A 67 34.96 3.16 43.09
CA GLY A 67 34.95 1.71 42.92
C GLY A 67 33.58 1.03 43.14
N ASP A 68 32.63 1.71 43.82
CA ASP A 68 31.29 1.15 44.15
C ASP A 68 30.19 1.47 43.14
N VAL A 69 30.49 2.19 42.07
CA VAL A 69 29.57 2.35 40.95
C VAL A 69 29.51 1.02 40.22
N PRO A 70 28.32 0.37 40.15
CA PRO A 70 28.21 -0.99 39.60
C PRO A 70 28.74 -1.07 38.16
N SER A 71 29.40 -2.17 37.84
CA SER A 71 30.12 -2.49 36.61
C SER A 71 29.37 -2.24 35.26
N ALA A 72 28.08 -2.00 35.28
CA ALA A 72 27.36 -1.57 34.08
C ALA A 72 27.73 -0.14 33.62
N ALA A 73 28.16 0.73 34.56
CA ALA A 73 28.68 2.06 34.20
C ALA A 73 30.10 1.97 33.66
N ASP A 74 30.89 1.00 34.12
CA ASP A 74 32.26 0.76 33.68
C ASP A 74 32.35 0.29 32.23
N ILE A 75 31.33 -0.44 31.73
CA ILE A 75 31.32 -0.94 30.37
C ILE A 75 30.90 0.16 29.37
N PHE A 76 30.02 1.08 29.76
CA PHE A 76 29.45 2.08 28.87
C PHE A 76 29.87 3.53 29.11
N ALA A 77 30.53 3.81 30.23
CA ALA A 77 30.95 5.16 30.60
C ALA A 77 32.33 5.21 31.31
N PRO A 78 33.44 4.80 30.64
CA PRO A 78 34.79 5.00 31.15
C PRO A 78 35.10 6.50 31.35
N GLU A 79 34.26 7.38 30.85
CA GLU A 79 34.38 8.84 30.88
C GLU A 79 34.07 9.43 32.26
N PHE A 80 33.42 8.69 33.19
CA PHE A 80 33.16 9.15 34.56
C PHE A 80 34.43 9.26 35.42
N GLU A 81 35.46 8.53 35.06
CA GLU A 81 36.76 8.55 35.77
C GLU A 81 37.46 9.90 35.71
N TYR A 82 37.12 10.72 34.68
CA TYR A 82 37.75 12.03 34.45
C TYR A 82 36.82 13.21 34.72
N ASN A 83 35.61 12.99 35.22
CA ASN A 83 34.67 14.07 35.44
C ASN A 83 35.02 14.86 36.69
N GLN A 84 34.95 16.19 36.55
CA GLN A 84 35.12 17.12 37.64
C GLN A 84 33.82 17.25 38.42
N PHE A 85 33.93 17.14 39.74
CA PHE A 85 32.80 17.31 40.62
C PHE A 85 33.02 18.42 41.64
N PHE A 86 31.92 19.04 42.06
CA PHE A 86 31.87 20.17 42.97
C PHE A 86 30.74 19.96 43.94
N LEU A 87 30.99 20.31 45.19
CA LEU A 87 29.97 20.29 46.23
C LEU A 87 30.02 21.65 46.93
N PHE A 88 28.90 22.37 46.90
CA PHE A 88 28.74 23.67 47.55
C PHE A 88 27.71 23.57 48.66
N ILE A 89 28.06 24.11 49.84
CA ILE A 89 27.24 24.11 51.04
C ILE A 89 26.84 25.53 51.34
N PHE A 90 25.54 25.77 51.42
CA PHE A 90 24.97 27.09 51.69
C PHE A 90 24.20 27.05 53.02
N ASP A 91 24.22 28.14 53.74
CA ASP A 91 23.44 28.33 54.98
C ASP A 91 21.94 28.56 54.72
N ALA A 92 21.19 28.81 55.78
CA ALA A 92 19.76 29.06 55.71
C ALA A 92 19.41 30.38 54.96
N GLU A 93 20.38 31.28 54.82
CA GLU A 93 20.29 32.58 54.14
C GLU A 93 20.79 32.47 52.69
N ASN A 94 21.10 31.28 52.20
CA ASN A 94 21.67 30.98 50.88
C ASN A 94 23.08 31.59 50.67
N LYS A 95 23.82 31.80 51.72
CA LYS A 95 25.20 32.24 51.63
C LYS A 95 26.14 31.06 51.60
N LEU A 96 27.11 31.05 50.68
CA LEU A 96 28.13 29.99 50.56
C LEU A 96 28.96 29.89 51.84
N VAL A 97 28.92 28.71 52.46
CA VAL A 97 29.70 28.38 53.69
C VAL A 97 30.98 27.65 53.29
N GLU A 98 30.86 26.65 52.46
CA GLU A 98 32.01 25.77 52.08
C GLU A 98 31.86 25.31 50.63
N GLY A 99 32.96 25.12 49.93
CA GLY A 99 33.04 24.54 48.59
C GLY A 99 34.11 23.48 48.52
N LYS A 100 33.71 22.24 48.20
CA LYS A 100 34.58 21.10 47.95
C LYS A 100 34.67 20.81 46.46
N SER A 101 35.84 20.46 45.92
CA SER A 101 36.02 20.25 44.47
C SER A 101 37.17 19.27 44.20
N SER A 102 36.99 18.45 43.14
CA SER A 102 38.07 17.62 42.59
C SER A 102 39.12 18.46 41.85
N VAL A 103 38.88 19.73 41.63
CA VAL A 103 39.75 20.64 40.89
C VAL A 103 40.46 21.60 41.87
N GLN A 104 41.75 21.82 41.68
CA GLN A 104 42.53 22.75 42.53
C GLN A 104 42.55 24.20 42.01
N ASN A 105 41.97 24.47 40.83
CA ASN A 105 42.00 25.80 40.24
C ASN A 105 40.94 26.71 40.87
N LYS A 106 41.38 27.59 41.79
CA LYS A 106 40.52 28.53 42.53
C LYS A 106 39.64 29.43 41.62
N LYS A 107 40.17 29.88 40.47
CA LYS A 107 39.45 30.73 39.55
C LYS A 107 38.30 29.98 38.90
N TYR A 108 38.51 28.70 38.59
CA TYR A 108 37.46 27.83 38.01
C TYR A 108 36.40 27.49 39.06
N ILE A 109 36.79 27.17 40.28
CA ILE A 109 35.87 26.91 41.39
C ILE A 109 34.95 28.13 41.64
N SER A 110 35.50 29.36 41.61
CA SER A 110 34.73 30.58 41.76
C SER A 110 33.72 30.75 40.62
N ALA A 111 34.07 30.44 39.35
CA ALA A 111 33.14 30.49 38.25
C ALA A 111 32.01 29.42 38.35
N VAL A 112 32.33 28.26 38.88
CA VAL A 112 31.33 27.19 39.12
C VAL A 112 30.42 27.51 40.30
N SER A 113 30.92 28.18 41.34
CA SER A 113 30.10 28.61 42.46
C SER A 113 28.98 29.63 42.02
N GLU A 114 29.26 30.48 41.02
CA GLU A 114 28.24 31.35 40.45
C GLU A 114 27.11 30.54 39.78
N VAL A 115 27.44 29.41 39.17
CA VAL A 115 26.41 28.46 38.59
C VAL A 115 25.64 27.80 39.74
N ALA A 116 26.29 27.48 40.85
CA ALA A 116 25.61 26.91 42.02
C ALA A 116 24.58 27.91 42.61
N ASP A 117 24.92 29.22 42.66
CA ASP A 117 23.99 30.29 43.07
C ASP A 117 22.77 30.41 42.15
N GLU A 118 22.99 30.26 40.83
CA GLU A 118 21.86 30.21 39.87
C GLU A 118 20.96 28.99 40.17
N ILE A 119 21.52 27.85 40.51
CA ILE A 119 20.79 26.62 40.82
C ILE A 119 19.89 26.78 42.07
N LEU A 120 20.32 27.57 43.06
CA LEU A 120 19.51 27.83 44.26
C LEU A 120 18.16 28.46 43.91
N THR A 121 18.10 29.30 42.90
CA THR A 121 16.85 29.98 42.47
C THR A 121 15.91 29.09 41.69
N LYS A 122 16.33 27.91 41.21
CA LYS A 122 15.51 27.03 40.37
C LYS A 122 14.53 26.19 41.16
N ARG A 123 13.40 25.87 40.52
CA ARG A 123 12.41 24.93 41.04
C ARG A 123 12.86 23.49 40.67
N GLY A 124 13.15 22.68 41.64
CA GLY A 124 13.55 21.28 41.44
C GLY A 124 14.81 20.89 42.19
N GLY A 125 14.88 19.60 42.58
CA GLY A 125 16.02 19.06 43.33
C GLY A 125 17.16 18.56 42.47
N THR A 126 16.89 18.21 41.19
CA THR A 126 17.84 17.69 40.20
C THR A 126 17.67 18.35 38.86
N GLY A 127 18.73 18.47 38.08
CA GLY A 127 18.65 19.08 36.76
C GLY A 127 20.00 19.15 36.05
N HIS A 128 19.99 19.93 34.97
CA HIS A 128 21.19 20.26 34.18
C HIS A 128 21.19 21.78 33.96
N GLU A 129 22.36 22.40 34.21
CA GLU A 129 22.57 23.81 34.02
C GLU A 129 23.95 24.07 33.40
N LYS A 130 23.94 24.79 32.25
CA LYS A 130 25.15 24.95 31.43
C LYS A 130 25.77 23.58 31.09
N ASN A 131 26.94 23.28 31.60
CA ASN A 131 27.62 22.01 31.40
C ASN A 131 27.61 21.12 32.66
N PHE A 132 26.76 21.44 33.66
CA PHE A 132 26.76 20.72 34.92
C PHE A 132 25.42 20.01 35.14
N PHE A 133 25.50 18.75 35.49
CA PHE A 133 24.41 18.04 36.12
C PHE A 133 24.43 18.34 37.61
N TYR A 134 23.28 18.59 38.22
CA TYR A 134 23.25 18.95 39.64
C TYR A 134 22.14 18.22 40.40
N LYS A 135 22.40 18.03 41.70
CA LYS A 135 21.41 17.67 42.69
C LYS A 135 21.48 18.64 43.85
N ARG A 136 20.33 19.18 44.26
CA ARG A 136 20.17 20.05 45.41
C ARG A 136 19.38 19.31 46.47
N ALA A 137 19.94 19.26 47.71
CA ALA A 137 19.28 18.69 48.86
C ALA A 137 19.34 19.69 50.04
N LYS A 138 18.39 19.62 50.94
CA LYS A 138 18.39 20.38 52.19
C LYS A 138 18.56 19.43 53.35
N ILE A 139 19.69 19.58 54.10
CA ILE A 139 20.11 18.72 55.21
C ILE A 139 20.49 19.66 56.38
N ASP A 140 20.01 19.39 57.56
CA ASP A 140 20.37 20.13 58.79
C ASP A 140 20.38 21.66 58.66
N ASN A 141 19.35 22.20 58.05
CA ASN A 141 19.18 23.66 57.78
C ASN A 141 20.18 24.26 56.80
N GLN A 142 20.99 23.44 56.13
CA GLN A 142 21.90 23.81 55.05
C GLN A 142 21.37 23.33 53.70
N THR A 143 21.70 24.05 52.63
CA THR A 143 21.39 23.63 51.25
C THR A 143 22.67 23.15 50.60
N ILE A 144 22.68 21.89 50.20
CA ILE A 144 23.81 21.24 49.55
C ILE A 144 23.52 21.19 48.05
N VAL A 145 24.46 21.66 47.25
CA VAL A 145 24.42 21.59 45.78
C VAL A 145 25.58 20.74 45.29
N ALA A 146 25.31 19.51 44.95
CA ALA A 146 26.27 18.63 44.30
C ALA A 146 26.18 18.86 42.76
N MET A 147 27.32 19.03 42.13
CA MET A 147 27.46 19.31 40.71
C MET A 147 28.52 18.41 40.08
N LEU A 148 28.20 17.88 38.91
CA LEU A 148 29.09 17.04 38.11
C LEU A 148 29.25 17.70 36.73
N GLU A 149 30.49 17.93 36.30
CA GLU A 149 30.74 18.44 34.95
C GLU A 149 30.34 17.40 33.90
N GLY A 150 29.45 17.76 33.02
CA GLY A 150 28.82 16.84 32.04
C GLY A 150 29.28 17.07 30.61
N SER A 151 30.30 17.89 30.35
CA SER A 151 30.72 18.22 28.98
C SER A 151 31.14 16.98 28.18
N ALA A 152 31.92 16.08 28.80
CA ALA A 152 32.32 14.82 28.19
C ALA A 152 31.13 13.87 27.96
N ILE A 153 30.21 13.82 28.93
CA ILE A 153 29.00 13.01 28.88
C ILE A 153 28.09 13.47 27.71
N LEU A 154 27.82 14.76 27.63
CA LEU A 154 27.05 15.35 26.56
C LEU A 154 27.71 15.15 25.19
N ALA A 155 29.03 15.32 25.11
CA ALA A 155 29.79 15.06 23.89
C ALA A 155 29.67 13.59 23.44
N SER A 156 29.66 12.64 24.38
CA SER A 156 29.51 11.23 24.07
C SER A 156 28.08 10.90 23.61
N GLU A 157 27.04 11.49 24.20
CA GLU A 157 25.66 11.35 23.75
C GLU A 157 25.49 11.85 22.30
N TYR A 158 26.02 13.03 21.98
CA TYR A 158 25.99 13.56 20.60
C TYR A 158 26.79 12.67 19.64
N ARG A 159 27.97 12.20 20.04
CA ARG A 159 28.80 11.29 19.24
C ARG A 159 28.02 10.00 18.90
N MET A 160 27.40 9.36 19.91
CA MET A 160 26.56 8.16 19.69
C MET A 160 25.39 8.44 18.76
N PHE A 161 24.72 9.57 18.92
CA PHE A 161 23.63 9.97 18.03
C PHE A 161 24.11 10.10 16.57
N TYR A 162 25.22 10.81 16.33
CA TYR A 162 25.76 10.96 14.97
C TYR A 162 26.27 9.66 14.37
N ILE A 163 26.90 8.80 15.17
CA ILE A 163 27.33 7.45 14.71
C ILE A 163 26.09 6.63 14.29
N THR A 164 25.04 6.61 15.12
CA THR A 164 23.80 5.88 14.83
C THR A 164 23.15 6.42 13.55
N LEU A 165 23.11 7.74 13.38
CA LEU A 165 22.57 8.39 12.18
C LEU A 165 23.39 8.03 10.93
N ALA A 166 24.72 8.08 11.02
CA ALA A 166 25.62 7.72 9.92
C ALA A 166 25.48 6.25 9.51
N LEU A 167 25.46 5.33 10.50
CA LEU A 167 25.24 3.90 10.24
C LEU A 167 23.88 3.63 9.59
N GLY A 168 22.83 4.31 10.06
CA GLY A 168 21.50 4.24 9.46
C GLY A 168 21.50 4.72 8.01
N PHE A 169 22.12 5.85 7.72
CA PHE A 169 22.23 6.39 6.36
C PHE A 169 22.99 5.45 5.42
N PHE A 170 24.16 4.99 5.80
CA PHE A 170 24.95 4.05 4.99
C PHE A 170 24.26 2.70 4.82
N GLY A 171 23.61 2.20 5.88
CA GLY A 171 22.81 0.98 5.81
C GLY A 171 21.67 1.07 4.80
N LEU A 172 20.93 2.18 4.79
CA LEU A 172 19.88 2.43 3.78
C LEU A 172 20.46 2.53 2.37
N LEU A 173 21.59 3.18 2.20
CA LEU A 173 22.25 3.34 0.91
C LEU A 173 22.72 1.99 0.35
N ILE A 174 23.35 1.16 1.16
CA ILE A 174 23.75 -0.21 0.80
C ILE A 174 22.51 -1.04 0.43
N THR A 175 21.46 -0.99 1.26
CA THR A 175 20.22 -1.70 1.00
C THR A 175 19.56 -1.26 -0.30
N PHE A 176 19.53 0.04 -0.60
CA PHE A 176 19.02 0.56 -1.86
C PHE A 176 19.73 -0.07 -3.07
N PHE A 177 21.06 -0.12 -3.05
CA PHE A 177 21.82 -0.73 -4.15
C PHE A 177 21.60 -2.24 -4.25
N LEU A 178 21.57 -2.95 -3.12
CA LEU A 178 21.31 -4.40 -3.10
C LEU A 178 19.90 -4.71 -3.62
N VAL A 179 18.86 -4.05 -3.10
CA VAL A 179 17.48 -4.29 -3.53
C VAL A 179 17.31 -3.91 -5.01
N ARG A 180 17.93 -2.82 -5.47
CA ARG A 180 17.91 -2.44 -6.88
C ARG A 180 18.59 -3.48 -7.77
N HIS A 181 19.71 -4.04 -7.34
CA HIS A 181 20.44 -5.05 -8.11
C HIS A 181 19.67 -6.38 -8.16
N PHE A 182 19.21 -6.87 -7.03
CA PHE A 182 18.54 -8.18 -6.96
C PHE A 182 17.07 -8.15 -7.36
N SER A 183 16.40 -7.00 -7.38
CA SER A 183 14.97 -6.90 -7.71
C SER A 183 14.64 -7.42 -9.11
N GLU A 184 15.58 -7.33 -10.06
CA GLU A 184 15.39 -7.83 -11.42
C GLU A 184 15.43 -9.35 -11.46
N ALA A 185 16.39 -9.95 -10.77
CA ALA A 185 16.49 -11.40 -10.65
C ALA A 185 15.29 -12.03 -9.91
N ALA A 186 14.76 -11.34 -8.89
CA ALA A 186 13.61 -11.80 -8.13
C ALA A 186 12.29 -11.74 -8.92
N ILE A 187 12.11 -10.74 -9.80
CA ILE A 187 10.86 -10.54 -10.55
C ILE A 187 10.86 -11.27 -11.90
N ARG A 188 12.03 -11.52 -12.49
CA ARG A 188 12.16 -12.17 -13.80
C ARG A 188 11.44 -13.52 -13.90
N PRO A 189 11.53 -14.46 -12.93
CA PRO A 189 10.83 -15.75 -13.02
C PRO A 189 9.31 -15.60 -13.13
N GLU A 190 8.72 -14.65 -12.41
CA GLU A 190 7.27 -14.39 -12.43
C GLU A 190 6.83 -13.87 -13.81
N ILE A 191 7.63 -12.98 -14.39
CA ILE A 191 7.39 -12.46 -15.75
C ILE A 191 7.45 -13.59 -16.77
N GLU A 192 8.49 -14.43 -16.70
CA GLU A 192 8.67 -15.57 -17.63
C GLU A 192 7.55 -16.60 -17.47
N ALA A 193 7.11 -16.89 -16.24
CA ALA A 193 5.99 -17.79 -15.99
C ALA A 193 4.68 -17.24 -16.59
N SER A 194 4.40 -15.95 -16.40
CA SER A 194 3.25 -15.27 -17.01
C SER A 194 3.29 -15.27 -18.53
N MET A 195 4.45 -15.07 -19.13
CA MET A 195 4.62 -15.11 -20.59
C MET A 195 4.41 -16.53 -21.14
N ARG A 196 5.02 -17.55 -20.52
CA ARG A 196 4.83 -18.96 -20.90
C ARG A 196 3.37 -19.41 -20.77
N GLN A 197 2.67 -19.00 -19.73
CA GLN A 197 1.26 -19.30 -19.56
C GLN A 197 0.41 -18.70 -20.70
N LYS A 198 0.69 -17.46 -21.12
CA LYS A 198 0.01 -16.82 -22.25
C LYS A 198 0.27 -17.53 -23.57
N GLU A 199 1.53 -17.83 -23.85
CA GLU A 199 1.94 -18.53 -25.06
C GLU A 199 1.28 -19.92 -25.13
N PHE A 200 1.28 -20.66 -24.01
CA PHE A 200 0.60 -21.94 -23.91
C PHE A 200 -0.90 -21.84 -24.24
N ILE A 201 -1.61 -20.85 -23.65
CA ILE A 201 -3.04 -20.64 -23.92
C ILE A 201 -3.29 -20.31 -25.40
N THR A 202 -2.45 -19.46 -25.99
CA THR A 202 -2.59 -19.06 -27.39
C THR A 202 -2.36 -20.26 -28.32
N ASN A 203 -1.31 -21.01 -28.10
CA ASN A 203 -0.97 -22.19 -28.90
C ASN A 203 -2.02 -23.31 -28.76
N ALA A 204 -2.40 -23.61 -27.50
CA ALA A 204 -3.46 -24.60 -27.25
C ALA A 204 -4.78 -24.22 -27.94
N SER A 205 -5.11 -22.93 -27.96
CA SER A 205 -6.33 -22.44 -28.63
C SER A 205 -6.28 -22.63 -30.14
N HIS A 206 -5.15 -22.45 -30.78
CA HIS A 206 -4.98 -22.73 -32.20
C HIS A 206 -5.05 -24.22 -32.50
N GLU A 207 -4.38 -25.04 -31.66
CA GLU A 207 -4.39 -26.50 -31.81
C GLU A 207 -5.76 -27.14 -31.55
N LEU A 208 -6.61 -26.53 -30.72
CA LEU A 208 -7.97 -26.99 -30.47
C LEU A 208 -8.97 -26.60 -31.56
N LYS A 209 -8.79 -25.45 -32.24
CA LYS A 209 -9.69 -24.99 -33.29
C LYS A 209 -9.73 -25.96 -34.49
N THR A 210 -8.61 -26.47 -34.90
CA THR A 210 -8.50 -27.33 -36.06
C THR A 210 -9.30 -28.63 -35.91
N PRO A 211 -9.15 -29.47 -34.83
CA PRO A 211 -9.96 -30.67 -34.66
C PRO A 211 -11.47 -30.32 -34.48
N LEU A 212 -11.82 -29.23 -33.84
CA LEU A 212 -13.22 -28.82 -33.72
C LEU A 212 -13.82 -28.47 -35.06
N ALA A 213 -13.08 -27.80 -35.96
CA ALA A 213 -13.53 -27.52 -37.31
C ALA A 213 -13.77 -28.81 -38.12
N VAL A 214 -12.93 -29.81 -37.95
CA VAL A 214 -13.08 -31.14 -38.59
C VAL A 214 -14.31 -31.88 -38.04
N ILE A 215 -14.52 -31.86 -36.72
CA ILE A 215 -15.72 -32.48 -36.11
C ILE A 215 -16.98 -31.79 -36.62
N ARG A 216 -16.97 -30.47 -36.66
CA ARG A 216 -18.11 -29.68 -37.24
C ARG A 216 -18.41 -30.08 -38.67
N ALA A 217 -17.39 -30.05 -39.56
CA ALA A 217 -17.57 -30.37 -40.97
C ALA A 217 -18.05 -31.82 -41.18
N ASN A 218 -17.54 -32.79 -40.42
CA ASN A 218 -18.00 -34.17 -40.50
C ASN A 218 -19.46 -34.32 -40.03
N THR A 219 -19.87 -33.60 -38.98
CA THR A 219 -21.24 -33.67 -38.46
C THR A 219 -22.21 -32.98 -39.41
N GLU A 220 -21.85 -31.81 -39.98
CA GLU A 220 -22.64 -31.14 -41.02
C GLU A 220 -22.78 -32.00 -42.29
N MET A 221 -21.72 -32.69 -42.71
CA MET A 221 -21.78 -33.65 -43.82
C MET A 221 -22.73 -34.84 -43.53
N GLN A 222 -22.67 -35.35 -42.27
CA GLN A 222 -23.59 -36.41 -41.84
C GLN A 222 -25.04 -35.97 -41.87
N GLU A 223 -25.36 -34.71 -41.47
CA GLU A 223 -26.70 -34.13 -41.58
C GLU A 223 -27.15 -34.05 -43.05
N VAL A 224 -26.26 -33.62 -43.96
CA VAL A 224 -26.59 -33.56 -45.40
C VAL A 224 -26.87 -34.96 -45.98
N LEU A 225 -26.13 -36.00 -45.56
CA LEU A 225 -26.26 -37.34 -46.10
C LEU A 225 -27.42 -38.15 -45.50
N SER A 226 -27.66 -38.00 -44.19
CA SER A 226 -28.57 -38.86 -43.42
C SER A 226 -29.78 -38.10 -42.86
N GLY A 227 -29.88 -36.81 -43.12
CA GLY A 227 -30.86 -35.91 -42.50
C GLY A 227 -30.45 -35.46 -41.09
N GLU A 228 -31.05 -34.36 -40.64
CA GLU A 228 -30.87 -33.87 -39.30
C GLU A 228 -31.42 -34.86 -38.26
N ASN A 229 -30.67 -35.06 -37.19
CA ASN A 229 -31.12 -35.84 -36.04
C ASN A 229 -30.64 -35.20 -34.73
N GLU A 230 -31.25 -35.60 -33.63
CA GLU A 230 -30.97 -35.05 -32.31
C GLU A 230 -29.48 -35.16 -31.89
N TRP A 231 -28.82 -36.23 -32.32
CA TRP A 231 -27.40 -36.47 -32.00
C TRP A 231 -26.48 -35.51 -32.75
N THR A 232 -26.70 -35.32 -34.04
CA THR A 232 -25.86 -34.40 -34.85
C THR A 232 -26.06 -32.94 -34.40
N GLN A 233 -27.29 -32.54 -34.14
CA GLN A 233 -27.57 -31.23 -33.58
C GLN A 233 -26.96 -31.03 -32.21
N SER A 234 -27.00 -32.05 -31.32
CA SER A 234 -26.33 -31.99 -30.02
C SER A 234 -24.80 -31.86 -30.18
N THR A 235 -24.20 -32.60 -31.12
CA THR A 235 -22.75 -32.51 -31.39
C THR A 235 -22.37 -31.12 -31.90
N LEU A 236 -23.13 -30.54 -32.84
CA LEU A 236 -22.89 -29.20 -33.35
C LEU A 236 -22.97 -28.12 -32.23
N ARG A 237 -24.00 -28.23 -31.38
CA ARG A 237 -24.11 -27.35 -30.20
C ARG A 237 -22.89 -27.44 -29.28
N GLN A 238 -22.36 -28.66 -29.03
CA GLN A 238 -21.15 -28.82 -28.20
C GLN A 238 -19.88 -28.27 -28.85
N VAL A 239 -19.74 -28.43 -30.19
CA VAL A 239 -18.66 -27.84 -30.97
C VAL A 239 -18.69 -26.32 -30.90
N ASP A 240 -19.86 -25.72 -31.07
CA ASP A 240 -20.04 -24.28 -30.95
C ASP A 240 -19.75 -23.78 -29.54
N HIS A 241 -20.19 -24.52 -28.53
CA HIS A 241 -19.85 -24.26 -27.15
C HIS A 241 -18.33 -24.25 -26.91
N LEU A 242 -17.61 -25.28 -27.33
CA LEU A 242 -16.16 -25.38 -27.20
C LEU A 242 -15.42 -24.27 -27.96
N ASN A 243 -15.85 -23.94 -29.19
CA ASN A 243 -15.32 -22.82 -29.95
C ASN A 243 -15.45 -21.49 -29.21
N GLY A 244 -16.62 -21.24 -28.61
CA GLY A 244 -16.85 -20.04 -27.80
C GLY A 244 -15.95 -19.99 -26.56
N LEU A 245 -15.75 -21.10 -25.85
CA LEU A 245 -14.81 -21.17 -24.71
C LEU A 245 -13.38 -20.82 -25.14
N ILE A 246 -12.90 -21.41 -26.25
CA ILE A 246 -11.56 -21.17 -26.77
C ILE A 246 -11.40 -19.70 -27.18
N GLN A 247 -12.37 -19.10 -27.88
CA GLN A 247 -12.33 -17.69 -28.27
C GLN A 247 -12.25 -16.77 -27.06
N ASN A 248 -13.03 -17.06 -26.03
CA ASN A 248 -13.01 -16.28 -24.78
C ASN A 248 -11.69 -16.41 -24.03
N LEU A 249 -11.08 -17.59 -24.00
CA LEU A 249 -9.77 -17.82 -23.40
C LEU A 249 -8.68 -17.01 -24.10
N VAL A 250 -8.68 -16.97 -25.44
CA VAL A 250 -7.79 -16.12 -26.26
C VAL A 250 -8.04 -14.64 -25.98
N MET A 251 -9.32 -14.25 -25.83
CA MET A 251 -9.68 -12.86 -25.58
C MET A 251 -9.15 -12.35 -24.22
N ILE A 252 -9.19 -13.20 -23.18
CA ILE A 252 -8.58 -12.89 -21.87
C ILE A 252 -7.08 -12.64 -22.02
N THR A 253 -6.36 -13.51 -22.72
CA THR A 253 -4.92 -13.37 -22.91
C THR A 253 -4.56 -12.12 -23.73
N LYS A 254 -5.31 -11.84 -24.81
CA LYS A 254 -5.11 -10.67 -25.66
C LYS A 254 -5.51 -9.36 -24.99
N SER A 255 -6.51 -9.35 -24.12
CA SER A 255 -6.88 -8.14 -23.37
C SER A 255 -5.76 -7.66 -22.48
N GLN A 256 -4.92 -8.57 -21.98
CA GLN A 256 -3.72 -8.26 -21.21
C GLN A 256 -2.53 -7.79 -22.07
N GLU A 257 -2.48 -8.07 -23.36
CA GLU A 257 -1.40 -7.65 -24.26
C GLU A 257 -1.60 -6.26 -24.88
N LYS A 258 -2.86 -5.89 -25.16
CA LYS A 258 -3.18 -4.65 -25.87
C LYS A 258 -3.04 -3.35 -25.07
N GLU A 259 -2.68 -3.41 -23.78
CA GLU A 259 -2.34 -2.19 -23.02
C GLU A 259 -1.18 -1.37 -23.63
N ASN A 260 -0.42 -1.95 -24.57
CA ASN A 260 0.79 -1.36 -25.13
C ASN A 260 0.64 -0.61 -26.45
N LYS A 261 -0.48 -0.80 -27.16
CA LYS A 261 -0.64 -0.21 -28.49
C LYS A 261 -2.04 0.35 -28.74
N SER A 262 -2.84 0.60 -27.68
CA SER A 262 -4.05 1.37 -27.83
C SER A 262 -3.66 2.78 -28.27
N GLU A 263 -3.96 3.16 -29.49
CA GLU A 263 -3.91 4.55 -29.93
C GLU A 263 -5.02 5.29 -29.17
N LEU A 264 -4.67 5.82 -28.01
CA LEU A 264 -5.57 6.67 -27.25
C LEU A 264 -5.80 7.93 -28.09
N SER A 265 -7.00 8.09 -28.57
CA SER A 265 -7.47 9.27 -29.27
C SER A 265 -8.67 9.87 -28.57
N SER A 266 -8.98 11.13 -28.85
CA SER A 266 -10.23 11.73 -28.41
C SER A 266 -11.36 11.16 -29.27
N ILE A 267 -12.17 10.30 -28.68
CA ILE A 267 -13.28 9.61 -29.38
C ILE A 267 -14.64 10.14 -28.93
N ASN A 268 -15.60 10.09 -29.79
CA ASN A 268 -17.02 10.35 -29.46
C ASN A 268 -17.65 9.06 -28.92
N VAL A 269 -17.73 8.96 -27.57
CA VAL A 269 -18.26 7.80 -26.86
C VAL A 269 -19.76 7.62 -27.17
N SER A 270 -20.52 8.72 -27.30
CA SER A 270 -21.93 8.70 -27.60
C SER A 270 -22.21 8.01 -28.94
N LYS A 271 -21.39 8.29 -29.96
CA LYS A 271 -21.43 7.64 -31.25
C LYS A 271 -21.08 6.15 -31.14
N ALA A 272 -19.97 5.83 -30.48
CA ALA A 272 -19.50 4.45 -30.32
C ALA A 272 -20.52 3.56 -29.59
N VAL A 273 -21.16 4.07 -28.53
CA VAL A 273 -22.22 3.35 -27.81
C VAL A 273 -23.46 3.16 -28.66
N ASN A 274 -23.95 4.21 -29.35
CA ASN A 274 -25.12 4.11 -30.25
C ASN A 274 -24.91 3.04 -31.33
N GLU A 275 -23.78 3.08 -32.04
CA GLU A 275 -23.44 2.11 -33.07
C GLU A 275 -23.25 0.68 -32.53
N SER A 276 -22.98 0.53 -31.23
CA SER A 276 -22.91 -0.78 -30.57
C SER A 276 -24.29 -1.33 -30.22
N ILE A 277 -25.33 -0.48 -30.10
CA ILE A 277 -26.69 -0.88 -29.80
C ILE A 277 -27.43 -1.30 -31.10
N ASP A 278 -27.16 -0.65 -32.24
CA ASP A 278 -27.89 -0.81 -33.47
C ASP A 278 -28.09 -2.29 -33.90
N PRO A 279 -27.11 -3.19 -33.87
CA PRO A 279 -27.28 -4.59 -34.24
C PRO A 279 -28.24 -5.36 -33.32
N TYR A 280 -28.44 -4.88 -32.09
CA TYR A 280 -29.23 -5.55 -31.08
C TYR A 280 -30.69 -5.16 -31.03
N GLU A 281 -31.12 -4.07 -31.72
CA GLU A 281 -32.51 -3.65 -31.76
C GLU A 281 -33.41 -4.69 -32.43
N LEU A 282 -32.94 -5.22 -33.57
CA LEU A 282 -33.68 -6.27 -34.27
C LEU A 282 -33.79 -7.54 -33.42
N LEU A 283 -32.67 -7.95 -32.78
CA LEU A 283 -32.64 -9.12 -31.91
C LEU A 283 -33.57 -8.97 -30.71
N ALA A 284 -33.57 -7.80 -30.07
CA ALA A 284 -34.47 -7.50 -28.95
C ALA A 284 -35.92 -7.58 -29.38
N SER A 285 -36.30 -6.97 -30.51
CA SER A 285 -37.67 -7.00 -31.02
C SER A 285 -38.13 -8.42 -31.38
N GLN A 286 -37.28 -9.25 -31.98
CA GLN A 286 -37.59 -10.67 -32.29
C GLN A 286 -37.83 -11.51 -31.03
N THR A 287 -37.25 -11.13 -29.91
CA THR A 287 -37.41 -11.80 -28.59
C THR A 287 -38.46 -11.09 -27.72
N GLY A 288 -39.26 -10.19 -28.26
CA GLY A 288 -40.33 -9.45 -27.58
C GLY A 288 -39.80 -8.42 -26.55
N ARG A 289 -38.54 -8.05 -26.59
CA ARG A 289 -37.91 -7.08 -25.70
C ARG A 289 -37.75 -5.72 -26.36
N THR A 290 -37.60 -4.67 -25.56
CA THR A 290 -37.41 -3.29 -26.09
C THR A 290 -36.16 -2.68 -25.54
N ILE A 291 -35.43 -1.89 -26.37
CA ILE A 291 -34.25 -1.14 -25.96
C ILE A 291 -34.58 0.35 -25.89
N GLU A 292 -34.46 0.95 -24.71
CA GLU A 292 -34.61 2.38 -24.49
C GLU A 292 -33.24 3.03 -24.41
N ARG A 293 -32.95 4.03 -25.25
CA ARG A 293 -31.67 4.75 -25.29
C ARG A 293 -31.81 6.13 -24.65
N ASN A 294 -30.95 6.44 -23.69
CA ASN A 294 -30.81 7.78 -23.13
C ASN A 294 -29.32 8.15 -23.12
N ILE A 295 -28.82 8.57 -24.27
CA ILE A 295 -27.41 8.83 -24.52
C ILE A 295 -27.23 10.32 -24.71
N THR A 296 -26.54 10.97 -23.77
CA THR A 296 -26.13 12.37 -23.92
C THR A 296 -25.24 12.51 -25.15
N PRO A 297 -25.58 13.42 -26.11
CA PRO A 297 -24.78 13.59 -27.31
C PRO A 297 -23.38 14.14 -27.02
N ASP A 298 -22.45 13.88 -27.95
CA ASP A 298 -21.09 14.47 -28.00
C ASP A 298 -20.24 14.33 -26.76
N ILE A 299 -20.39 13.22 -26.05
CA ILE A 299 -19.48 12.88 -24.93
C ILE A 299 -18.14 12.42 -25.52
N MET A 300 -17.08 13.17 -25.21
CA MET A 300 -15.72 12.88 -25.63
C MET A 300 -14.89 12.25 -24.49
N LEU A 301 -14.11 11.23 -24.82
CA LEU A 301 -13.16 10.59 -23.88
C LEU A 301 -11.86 10.27 -24.63
N THR A 302 -10.72 10.40 -23.94
CA THR A 302 -9.45 9.91 -24.47
C THR A 302 -9.35 8.42 -24.24
N ALA A 303 -9.70 7.63 -25.26
CA ALA A 303 -9.83 6.18 -25.17
C ALA A 303 -9.52 5.49 -26.51
N ASP A 304 -9.47 4.16 -26.50
CA ASP A 304 -9.50 3.30 -27.68
C ASP A 304 -10.97 2.99 -28.01
N GLU A 305 -11.44 3.45 -29.18
CA GLU A 305 -12.83 3.26 -29.61
C GLU A 305 -13.25 1.79 -29.63
N SER A 306 -12.34 0.90 -30.04
CA SER A 306 -12.63 -0.53 -30.10
C SER A 306 -12.91 -1.13 -28.72
N LYS A 307 -12.29 -0.60 -27.67
CA LYS A 307 -12.51 -1.00 -26.28
C LYS A 307 -13.83 -0.51 -25.74
N ILE A 308 -14.20 0.72 -26.06
CA ILE A 308 -15.51 1.28 -25.67
C ILE A 308 -16.63 0.52 -26.35
N ARG A 309 -16.51 0.23 -27.64
CA ARG A 309 -17.48 -0.61 -28.36
C ARG A 309 -17.56 -2.01 -27.76
N GLN A 310 -16.43 -2.63 -27.45
CA GLN A 310 -16.38 -3.93 -26.80
C GLN A 310 -17.10 -3.94 -25.45
N LEU A 311 -16.87 -2.91 -24.62
CA LEU A 311 -17.55 -2.74 -23.32
C LEU A 311 -19.07 -2.64 -23.51
N ALA A 312 -19.52 -1.76 -24.39
CA ALA A 312 -20.92 -1.58 -24.67
C ALA A 312 -21.59 -2.89 -25.17
N THR A 313 -20.96 -3.56 -26.15
CA THR A 313 -21.42 -4.84 -26.70
C THR A 313 -21.57 -5.91 -25.62
N ILE A 314 -20.58 -6.07 -24.72
CA ILE A 314 -20.63 -7.04 -23.62
C ILE A 314 -21.85 -6.79 -22.71
N LEU A 315 -22.05 -5.53 -22.32
CA LEU A 315 -23.14 -5.17 -21.41
C LEU A 315 -24.50 -5.31 -22.05
N ILE A 316 -24.65 -4.94 -23.35
CA ILE A 316 -25.90 -5.06 -24.08
C ILE A 316 -26.24 -6.53 -24.35
N ASP A 317 -25.26 -7.35 -24.77
CA ASP A 317 -25.44 -8.78 -24.97
C ASP A 317 -25.89 -9.47 -23.68
N ASN A 318 -25.27 -9.10 -22.57
CA ASN A 318 -25.65 -9.59 -21.25
C ASN A 318 -27.08 -9.18 -20.89
N ALA A 319 -27.44 -7.92 -21.11
CA ALA A 319 -28.79 -7.42 -20.86
C ALA A 319 -29.84 -8.14 -21.68
N ILE A 320 -29.61 -8.41 -22.99
CA ILE A 320 -30.53 -9.15 -23.84
C ILE A 320 -30.69 -10.60 -23.36
N LYS A 321 -29.61 -11.28 -23.00
CA LYS A 321 -29.65 -12.68 -22.58
C LYS A 321 -30.43 -12.90 -21.29
N TYR A 322 -30.30 -11.97 -20.35
CA TYR A 322 -30.86 -12.12 -19.00
C TYR A 322 -32.08 -11.26 -18.72
N CYS A 323 -32.54 -10.44 -19.68
CA CYS A 323 -33.77 -9.70 -19.56
C CYS A 323 -34.99 -10.64 -19.56
N ASP A 324 -35.94 -10.36 -18.70
CA ASP A 324 -37.22 -11.06 -18.65
C ASP A 324 -37.95 -11.02 -20.01
N GLU A 325 -38.86 -11.97 -20.27
CA GLU A 325 -39.67 -11.97 -21.47
C GLU A 325 -40.57 -10.74 -21.50
N GLY A 326 -40.61 -10.04 -22.65
CA GLY A 326 -41.34 -8.77 -22.76
C GLY A 326 -40.74 -7.60 -21.98
N GLY A 327 -39.58 -7.80 -21.35
CA GLY A 327 -38.94 -6.80 -20.52
C GLY A 327 -38.22 -5.71 -21.31
N LYS A 328 -37.75 -4.70 -20.58
CA LYS A 328 -37.06 -3.53 -21.11
C LYS A 328 -35.60 -3.51 -20.78
N ILE A 329 -34.80 -3.12 -21.76
CA ILE A 329 -33.36 -2.87 -21.62
C ILE A 329 -33.16 -1.37 -21.74
N ARG A 330 -32.42 -0.77 -20.82
CA ARG A 330 -32.18 0.68 -20.79
C ARG A 330 -30.69 0.95 -20.84
N VAL A 331 -30.26 1.80 -21.78
CA VAL A 331 -28.87 2.22 -21.93
C VAL A 331 -28.77 3.71 -21.67
N PHE A 332 -28.04 4.10 -20.64
CA PHE A 332 -27.80 5.48 -20.26
C PHE A 332 -26.33 5.81 -20.41
N LEU A 333 -26.03 6.95 -21.05
CA LEU A 333 -24.68 7.51 -21.10
C LEU A 333 -24.75 8.98 -20.72
N GLU A 334 -23.99 9.34 -19.68
CA GLU A 334 -23.96 10.71 -19.17
C GLU A 334 -22.55 11.13 -18.73
N ASN A 335 -22.30 12.44 -18.69
CA ASN A 335 -21.11 12.99 -18.06
C ASN A 335 -21.23 12.88 -16.54
N GLN A 336 -20.23 12.27 -15.89
CA GLN A 336 -20.19 12.23 -14.43
C GLN A 336 -19.69 13.59 -13.90
N LYS A 337 -20.54 14.32 -13.18
CA LYS A 337 -20.15 15.53 -12.47
C LYS A 337 -19.39 15.12 -11.20
N SER A 338 -18.10 15.39 -11.14
CA SER A 338 -17.28 15.20 -9.93
C SER A 338 -16.67 16.53 -9.55
N GLY A 339 -17.27 17.25 -8.59
CA GLY A 339 -16.73 18.44 -7.97
C GLY A 339 -15.99 19.42 -8.91
N PHE A 340 -14.83 19.93 -8.50
CA PHE A 340 -14.02 20.92 -9.22
C PHE A 340 -13.10 20.36 -10.34
N LYS A 341 -13.13 19.05 -10.66
CA LYS A 341 -12.30 18.47 -11.75
C LYS A 341 -13.19 17.80 -12.79
N SER A 342 -12.84 18.00 -14.08
CA SER A 342 -13.54 17.47 -15.24
C SER A 342 -13.86 15.99 -15.05
N GLY A 343 -15.15 15.71 -15.06
CA GLY A 343 -15.73 14.46 -14.72
C GLY A 343 -15.44 13.40 -15.78
N GLY A 344 -15.45 12.16 -15.34
CA GLY A 344 -15.48 11.00 -16.19
C GLY A 344 -16.86 10.85 -16.86
N ILE A 345 -17.06 9.71 -17.49
CA ILE A 345 -18.33 9.31 -18.07
C ILE A 345 -18.95 8.19 -17.24
N ARG A 346 -20.27 8.11 -17.27
CA ARG A 346 -21.03 7.00 -16.69
C ARG A 346 -21.83 6.33 -17.80
N LEU A 347 -21.54 5.05 -18.07
CA LEU A 347 -22.33 4.17 -18.91
C LEU A 347 -23.10 3.21 -18.00
N THR A 348 -24.43 3.21 -18.09
CA THR A 348 -25.28 2.29 -17.33
C THR A 348 -26.10 1.48 -18.33
N VAL A 349 -26.05 0.16 -18.22
CA VAL A 349 -26.91 -0.76 -18.95
C VAL A 349 -27.74 -1.53 -17.94
N SER A 350 -29.05 -1.43 -18.05
CA SER A 350 -30.01 -2.05 -17.13
C SER A 350 -31.00 -2.90 -17.89
N ASN A 351 -31.48 -3.97 -17.27
CA ASN A 351 -32.56 -4.77 -17.81
C ASN A 351 -33.52 -5.22 -16.71
N ASP A 352 -34.77 -5.47 -17.09
CA ASP A 352 -35.74 -6.06 -16.20
C ASP A 352 -35.32 -7.49 -15.86
N TYR A 353 -35.30 -7.80 -14.54
CA TYR A 353 -34.85 -9.06 -13.97
C TYR A 353 -35.53 -9.29 -12.61
N ALA A 354 -36.65 -10.02 -12.61
CA ALA A 354 -37.51 -10.17 -11.43
C ALA A 354 -36.87 -10.96 -10.32
N ASP A 355 -36.09 -12.01 -10.64
CA ASP A 355 -35.56 -12.96 -9.68
C ASP A 355 -34.25 -12.50 -8.99
N GLY A 356 -33.84 -11.24 -9.20
CA GLY A 356 -32.53 -10.73 -8.73
C GLY A 356 -32.40 -10.40 -7.23
N ALA A 357 -33.50 -10.48 -6.44
CA ALA A 357 -33.50 -9.98 -5.04
C ALA A 357 -32.56 -10.73 -4.08
N THR A 358 -32.24 -12.00 -4.35
CA THR A 358 -31.42 -12.86 -3.48
C THR A 358 -30.02 -13.13 -4.03
N THR A 359 -29.67 -12.53 -5.16
CA THR A 359 -28.43 -12.79 -5.89
C THR A 359 -27.24 -12.06 -5.30
N ASP A 360 -26.11 -12.75 -5.13
CA ASP A 360 -24.84 -12.14 -4.74
C ASP A 360 -24.11 -11.56 -5.97
N TYR A 361 -24.27 -10.27 -6.18
CA TYR A 361 -23.65 -9.56 -7.30
C TYR A 361 -22.15 -9.31 -7.15
N SER A 362 -21.55 -9.53 -5.97
CA SER A 362 -20.13 -9.28 -5.72
C SER A 362 -19.21 -10.14 -6.58
N ARG A 363 -19.67 -11.33 -6.97
CA ARG A 363 -18.92 -12.31 -7.75
C ARG A 363 -19.16 -12.25 -9.25
N PHE A 364 -20.05 -11.38 -9.74
CA PHE A 364 -20.40 -11.30 -11.17
C PHE A 364 -19.23 -10.92 -12.07
N PHE A 365 -18.19 -10.29 -11.52
CA PHE A 365 -16.97 -9.91 -12.23
C PHE A 365 -15.85 -10.97 -12.10
N ASP A 366 -16.09 -12.04 -11.32
CA ASP A 366 -15.16 -13.16 -11.25
C ASP A 366 -15.16 -13.94 -12.57
N ARG A 367 -13.99 -14.38 -12.99
CA ARG A 367 -13.85 -15.18 -14.23
C ARG A 367 -14.54 -16.52 -14.07
N PHE A 368 -15.29 -16.94 -15.11
CA PHE A 368 -16.04 -18.20 -15.15
C PHE A 368 -17.18 -18.31 -14.13
N TYR A 369 -17.49 -17.23 -13.41
CA TYR A 369 -18.62 -17.23 -12.50
C TYR A 369 -19.94 -17.17 -13.27
N ARG A 370 -20.89 -18.03 -12.87
CA ARG A 370 -22.29 -18.06 -13.32
C ARG A 370 -23.15 -18.36 -12.11
N GLU A 371 -24.26 -17.67 -11.98
CA GLU A 371 -25.22 -17.87 -10.88
C GLU A 371 -25.84 -19.27 -10.93
N ASP A 372 -26.22 -19.74 -12.12
CA ASP A 372 -26.77 -21.08 -12.35
C ASP A 372 -25.81 -21.98 -13.13
N GLN A 373 -25.26 -23.00 -12.45
CA GLN A 373 -24.47 -24.05 -13.10
C GLN A 373 -25.36 -25.16 -13.73
N SER A 374 -26.65 -25.22 -13.41
CA SER A 374 -27.47 -26.41 -13.64
C SER A 374 -28.65 -26.28 -14.61
N HIS A 375 -29.12 -25.08 -14.96
CA HIS A 375 -30.46 -25.00 -15.58
C HIS A 375 -30.63 -24.23 -16.91
N ASN A 376 -29.60 -23.65 -17.56
CA ASN A 376 -29.81 -23.07 -18.87
C ASN A 376 -28.56 -23.09 -19.75
N GLN A 377 -28.25 -24.24 -20.33
CA GLN A 377 -27.27 -24.35 -21.45
C GLN A 377 -27.75 -23.54 -22.67
N ASP A 378 -29.05 -23.29 -22.80
CA ASP A 378 -29.66 -22.53 -23.94
C ASP A 378 -29.43 -21.01 -23.84
N LYS A 379 -29.24 -20.43 -22.64
CA LYS A 379 -28.97 -18.98 -22.49
C LYS A 379 -27.48 -18.59 -22.69
N GLY A 380 -26.66 -19.47 -23.22
CA GLY A 380 -25.31 -19.27 -23.75
C GLY A 380 -24.49 -18.12 -23.16
N GLY A 381 -23.63 -18.42 -22.19
CA GLY A 381 -22.63 -17.47 -21.68
C GLY A 381 -21.51 -18.18 -20.89
N TYR A 382 -20.27 -17.77 -21.07
CA TYR A 382 -19.09 -18.44 -20.51
C TYR A 382 -18.62 -17.84 -19.16
N GLY A 383 -19.37 -16.88 -18.60
CA GLY A 383 -18.98 -16.19 -17.35
C GLY A 383 -17.72 -15.33 -17.47
N ILE A 384 -17.38 -14.86 -18.68
CA ILE A 384 -16.15 -14.12 -18.94
C ILE A 384 -16.44 -12.65 -19.33
N GLY A 385 -17.60 -12.38 -19.92
CA GLY A 385 -17.95 -11.07 -20.45
C GLY A 385 -17.79 -9.95 -19.42
N LEU A 386 -18.40 -10.09 -18.24
CA LEU A 386 -18.35 -9.07 -17.19
C LEU A 386 -16.92 -8.87 -16.63
N SER A 387 -16.09 -9.90 -16.55
CA SER A 387 -14.69 -9.76 -16.14
C SER A 387 -13.84 -8.99 -17.17
N ILE A 388 -14.19 -9.10 -18.47
CA ILE A 388 -13.59 -8.27 -19.53
C ILE A 388 -14.08 -6.83 -19.41
N ALA A 389 -15.37 -6.61 -19.16
CA ALA A 389 -15.95 -5.29 -18.94
C ALA A 389 -15.26 -4.58 -17.76
N GLU A 390 -15.03 -5.29 -16.66
CA GLU A 390 -14.25 -4.78 -15.52
C GLU A 390 -12.81 -4.42 -15.91
N SER A 391 -12.13 -5.30 -16.65
CA SER A 391 -10.75 -5.05 -17.11
C SER A 391 -10.67 -3.79 -17.99
N ILE A 392 -11.62 -3.61 -18.93
CA ILE A 392 -11.67 -2.42 -19.77
C ILE A 392 -11.90 -1.17 -18.92
N THR A 393 -12.87 -1.21 -18.00
CA THR A 393 -13.21 -0.06 -17.16
C THR A 393 -12.03 0.36 -16.27
N ARG A 394 -11.32 -0.60 -15.68
CA ARG A 394 -10.10 -0.36 -14.88
C ARG A 394 -8.97 0.29 -15.69
N GLN A 395 -8.85 -0.03 -16.98
CA GLN A 395 -7.86 0.58 -17.88
C GLN A 395 -8.03 2.12 -17.98
N TYR A 396 -9.28 2.60 -17.91
CA TYR A 396 -9.62 4.03 -17.90
C TYR A 396 -9.81 4.59 -16.48
N ARG A 397 -9.09 4.03 -15.49
CA ARG A 397 -9.10 4.45 -14.06
C ARG A 397 -10.53 4.51 -13.49
N GLY A 398 -11.38 3.64 -14.00
CA GLY A 398 -12.78 3.55 -13.65
C GLY A 398 -13.10 2.36 -12.76
N SER A 399 -14.39 2.18 -12.54
CA SER A 399 -14.98 1.03 -11.83
C SER A 399 -16.27 0.59 -12.52
N ILE A 400 -16.58 -0.70 -12.43
CA ILE A 400 -17.88 -1.27 -12.80
C ILE A 400 -18.53 -1.84 -11.55
N ASP A 401 -19.83 -1.67 -11.45
CA ASP A 401 -20.63 -2.18 -10.33
C ASP A 401 -21.94 -2.77 -10.87
N ALA A 402 -22.52 -3.75 -10.15
CA ALA A 402 -23.80 -4.35 -10.47
C ALA A 402 -24.76 -4.10 -9.30
N LYS A 403 -25.96 -3.57 -9.60
CA LYS A 403 -26.98 -3.28 -8.60
C LYS A 403 -28.34 -3.77 -9.10
N TRP A 404 -29.07 -4.38 -8.19
CA TRP A 404 -30.46 -4.75 -8.42
C TRP A 404 -31.38 -3.90 -7.55
N GLU A 405 -32.37 -3.27 -8.18
CA GLU A 405 -33.36 -2.44 -7.50
C GLU A 405 -34.69 -2.52 -8.27
N ASN A 406 -35.80 -2.74 -7.55
CA ASN A 406 -37.14 -2.68 -8.09
C ASN A 406 -37.38 -3.60 -9.29
N GLY A 407 -36.85 -4.82 -9.29
CA GLY A 407 -37.04 -5.77 -10.39
C GLY A 407 -36.15 -5.52 -11.61
N MET A 408 -35.11 -4.72 -11.45
CA MET A 408 -34.19 -4.36 -12.54
C MET A 408 -32.76 -4.51 -12.07
N ILE A 409 -31.91 -5.18 -12.87
CA ILE A 409 -30.46 -5.19 -12.67
C ILE A 409 -29.81 -4.10 -13.52
N SER A 410 -28.82 -3.44 -12.97
CA SER A 410 -28.06 -2.34 -13.59
C SER A 410 -26.56 -2.57 -13.47
N PHE A 411 -25.85 -2.55 -14.60
CA PHE A 411 -24.40 -2.54 -14.67
C PHE A 411 -23.92 -1.11 -14.89
N ILE A 412 -23.19 -0.56 -13.93
CA ILE A 412 -22.80 0.85 -13.87
C ILE A 412 -21.29 0.96 -14.07
N CYS A 413 -20.86 1.47 -15.22
CA CYS A 413 -19.47 1.69 -15.56
C CYS A 413 -19.12 3.18 -15.43
N ILE A 414 -18.09 3.48 -14.65
CA ILE A 414 -17.54 4.83 -14.51
C ILE A 414 -16.15 4.83 -15.12
N MET A 415 -15.83 5.77 -16.01
CA MET A 415 -14.50 5.90 -16.65
C MET A 415 -14.05 7.35 -16.60
N LYS A 416 -12.70 7.56 -16.55
CA LYS A 416 -12.09 8.90 -16.40
C LYS A 416 -11.05 9.14 -17.47
#